data_235f4b3d3d2638d5d597795f7b216d55
#
_entry.id   235f4b3d3d2638d5d597795f7b216d55
#
_cell.length_a   1.000
_cell.length_b   1.000
_cell.length_c   1.000
_cell.angle_alpha   90.00
_cell.angle_beta   90.00
_cell.angle_gamma   90.00
#
_symmetry.space_group_name_H-M   'P 1'
#
loop_
_entity.id
_entity.type
_entity.pdbx_description
1 polymer ?
#
loop_
_entity_poly.entity_id
_entity_poly.type
_entity_poly.pdbx_seq_one_letter_code
_entity_poly.pdbx_strand_id
1 'polypeptide(L)'
;MSGQLFCTSTPLSVSPGVSLTDFLHAPTSVSCWLHEGYGLVGLGRLLTLSAPPAPEARRIEQLRQAWRHEVGQASWVDQVRRPGSGPLALGAITFSATSQASSVLVVPQVLVGRDRQGWWLTRFELSPATTTPRGEVFRGQPYSPQLSFVRAVAENAAENAGLADILDFVCAQGSNAAAPKTSPAGAKVQTSAATSASSPAVVGQTNAPAVGEANEPTKTSQSSTLSDSQWTEAVELATQALKQNRAIKVVLARDSYLKSSLTLGAALEHLATRFATTWTFSVDGMIGASPEMLLQLRERQVFSRVLAGTARRRANMDQGELEQLADWLRGSSKNSREHQLAAASAVKALTPITEQLRASEPFALTLPNVIHLATDIYGQVAGDTGALALVEALHPTAAVCGTPTAAAAQLIGELEGMDRERYAGPVGWVDWRGEGQWCIALRSGQVLASTPQLAGTQGGPAGYPMGNQPVGAVRIFAGAGIMPDSVAADELAETNAKMAPMRAALGL
;
A
#
# COMPACT_ATOMS: atom_id res chain seq x y z
N MET A 1 9.05 -27.19 -13.80
CA MET A 1 7.87 -28.10 -13.75
C MET A 1 6.62 -27.25 -14.02
N SER A 2 5.89 -27.54 -15.09
CA SER A 2 4.63 -26.85 -15.44
C SER A 2 3.46 -27.49 -14.67
N GLY A 3 3.29 -27.15 -13.40
CA GLY A 3 2.10 -27.55 -12.64
C GLY A 3 0.96 -26.55 -12.83
N GLN A 4 -0.28 -27.01 -12.71
CA GLN A 4 -1.47 -26.17 -12.68
C GLN A 4 -1.71 -25.70 -11.24
N LEU A 5 -2.21 -24.47 -11.11
CA LEU A 5 -2.56 -23.91 -9.80
C LEU A 5 -3.72 -24.72 -9.19
N PHE A 6 -3.52 -25.20 -7.99
CA PHE A 6 -4.55 -25.81 -7.16
C PHE A 6 -4.62 -25.09 -5.82
N CYS A 7 -5.82 -24.87 -5.29
CA CYS A 7 -5.93 -24.38 -3.92
C CYS A 7 -7.14 -24.96 -3.17
N THR A 8 -7.02 -24.94 -1.84
CA THR A 8 -8.11 -25.33 -0.92
C THR A 8 -8.32 -24.25 0.11
N SER A 9 -9.54 -23.70 0.18
CA SER A 9 -9.97 -22.75 1.21
C SER A 9 -10.86 -23.42 2.23
N THR A 10 -10.49 -23.28 3.50
CA THR A 10 -11.24 -23.86 4.64
C THR A 10 -11.46 -22.82 5.72
N PRO A 11 -12.59 -22.87 6.47
CA PRO A 11 -12.73 -22.06 7.67
C PRO A 11 -11.58 -22.33 8.65
N LEU A 12 -11.08 -21.28 9.29
CA LEU A 12 -10.00 -21.33 10.27
C LEU A 12 -10.54 -20.93 11.65
N SER A 13 -10.34 -21.79 12.64
CA SER A 13 -10.60 -21.44 14.04
C SER A 13 -9.32 -20.86 14.64
N VAL A 14 -9.42 -19.70 15.25
CA VAL A 14 -8.31 -19.05 15.95
C VAL A 14 -8.71 -18.75 17.40
N SER A 15 -7.72 -18.73 18.27
CA SER A 15 -7.93 -18.41 19.68
C SER A 15 -8.35 -16.94 19.88
N PRO A 16 -9.12 -16.61 20.92
CA PRO A 16 -9.44 -15.24 21.26
C PRO A 16 -8.17 -14.38 21.42
N GLY A 17 -8.17 -13.15 20.89
CA GLY A 17 -7.05 -12.23 20.96
C GLY A 17 -6.06 -12.30 19.79
N VAL A 18 -6.15 -13.30 18.91
CA VAL A 18 -5.34 -13.36 17.68
C VAL A 18 -5.81 -12.29 16.69
N SER A 19 -4.86 -11.61 16.08
CA SER A 19 -5.08 -10.60 15.03
C SER A 19 -4.37 -11.00 13.72
N LEU A 20 -4.78 -10.39 12.59
CA LEU A 20 -4.05 -10.61 11.33
C LEU A 20 -2.60 -10.10 11.40
N THR A 21 -2.31 -9.13 12.27
CA THR A 21 -0.95 -8.61 12.42
C THR A 21 0.02 -9.62 13.04
N ASP A 22 -0.47 -10.61 13.80
CA ASP A 22 0.37 -11.66 14.36
C ASP A 22 1.03 -12.52 13.26
N PHE A 23 0.38 -12.65 12.11
CA PHE A 23 0.91 -13.40 10.96
C PHE A 23 1.96 -12.61 10.15
N LEU A 24 2.11 -11.30 10.37
CA LEU A 24 3.12 -10.48 9.69
C LEU A 24 4.55 -10.81 10.12
N HIS A 25 4.73 -11.48 11.27
CA HIS A 25 6.04 -11.84 11.83
C HIS A 25 6.55 -13.20 11.35
N ALA A 26 5.94 -13.76 10.32
CA ALA A 26 6.28 -15.10 9.83
C ALA A 26 7.75 -15.20 9.36
N PRO A 27 8.41 -16.37 9.57
CA PRO A 27 9.77 -16.63 9.08
C PRO A 27 9.77 -16.99 7.58
N THR A 28 9.02 -16.25 6.79
CA THR A 28 8.90 -16.39 5.34
C THR A 28 8.55 -15.04 4.70
N SER A 29 8.52 -14.98 3.37
CA SER A 29 8.03 -13.77 2.68
C SER A 29 6.59 -13.48 3.05
N VAL A 30 6.29 -12.19 3.30
CA VAL A 30 4.96 -11.73 3.72
C VAL A 30 4.40 -10.76 2.71
N SER A 31 3.19 -11.04 2.25
CA SER A 31 2.35 -10.09 1.54
C SER A 31 1.08 -9.84 2.35
N CYS A 32 0.53 -8.63 2.30
CA CYS A 32 -0.69 -8.34 3.05
C CYS A 32 -1.56 -7.26 2.40
N TRP A 33 -2.84 -7.30 2.78
CA TRP A 33 -3.84 -6.30 2.48
C TRP A 33 -4.76 -6.16 3.68
N LEU A 34 -4.57 -5.15 4.52
CA LEU A 34 -5.24 -5.00 5.81
C LEU A 34 -5.97 -3.65 5.90
N HIS A 35 -7.17 -3.67 6.47
CA HIS A 35 -7.96 -2.49 6.75
C HIS A 35 -8.86 -2.74 7.97
N GLU A 36 -8.79 -1.89 9.00
CA GLU A 36 -9.60 -1.98 10.22
C GLU A 36 -9.59 -3.37 10.90
N GLY A 37 -8.43 -4.06 10.87
CA GLY A 37 -8.27 -5.39 11.48
C GLY A 37 -8.82 -6.54 10.64
N TYR A 38 -9.29 -6.28 9.44
CA TYR A 38 -9.74 -7.26 8.44
C TYR A 38 -8.81 -7.32 7.24
N GLY A 39 -8.91 -8.34 6.43
CA GLY A 39 -8.16 -8.47 5.19
C GLY A 39 -7.45 -9.79 5.02
N LEU A 40 -6.29 -9.75 4.40
CA LEU A 40 -5.54 -10.89 3.89
C LEU A 40 -4.08 -10.80 4.30
N VAL A 41 -3.48 -11.92 4.74
CA VAL A 41 -2.03 -12.08 4.91
C VAL A 41 -1.60 -13.30 4.14
N GLY A 42 -0.76 -13.09 3.13
CA GLY A 42 -0.14 -14.14 2.32
C GLY A 42 1.25 -14.48 2.86
N LEU A 43 1.50 -15.74 3.08
CA LEU A 43 2.74 -16.31 3.61
C LEU A 43 3.42 -17.18 2.56
N GLY A 44 4.71 -16.98 2.38
CA GLY A 44 5.47 -17.60 1.30
C GLY A 44 5.09 -17.05 -0.08
N ARG A 45 5.80 -17.51 -1.09
CA ARG A 45 5.57 -17.15 -2.50
C ARG A 45 5.57 -18.42 -3.33
N LEU A 46 4.43 -18.73 -3.93
CA LEU A 46 4.29 -19.90 -4.80
C LEU A 46 4.56 -19.52 -6.27
N LEU A 47 3.95 -18.43 -6.71
CA LEU A 47 3.97 -18.01 -8.10
C LEU A 47 4.01 -16.49 -8.20
N THR A 48 4.78 -15.97 -9.14
CA THR A 48 4.78 -14.56 -9.53
C THR A 48 4.52 -14.43 -11.02
N LEU A 49 3.52 -13.64 -11.38
CA LEU A 49 3.27 -13.19 -12.74
C LEU A 49 3.82 -11.77 -12.86
N SER A 50 4.70 -11.55 -13.82
CA SER A 50 5.37 -10.26 -13.99
C SER A 50 5.14 -9.71 -15.38
N ALA A 51 4.84 -8.41 -15.47
CA ALA A 51 4.91 -7.63 -16.69
C ALA A 51 6.19 -6.78 -16.65
N PRO A 52 7.26 -7.20 -17.36
CA PRO A 52 8.54 -6.51 -17.35
C PRO A 52 8.47 -5.18 -18.09
N PRO A 53 9.54 -4.35 -18.00
CA PRO A 53 9.69 -3.16 -18.81
C PRO A 53 9.55 -3.46 -20.30
N ALA A 54 8.62 -2.78 -20.97
CA ALA A 54 8.49 -2.81 -22.41
C ALA A 54 7.86 -1.49 -22.89
N PRO A 55 8.46 -0.78 -23.88
CA PRO A 55 8.06 0.58 -24.25
C PRO A 55 6.62 0.74 -24.71
N GLU A 56 6.03 -0.28 -25.30
CA GLU A 56 4.68 -0.26 -25.85
C GLU A 56 3.69 -1.17 -25.10
N ALA A 57 4.14 -1.80 -24.01
CA ALA A 57 3.36 -2.84 -23.36
C ALA A 57 2.31 -2.25 -22.41
N ARG A 58 1.08 -2.63 -22.60
CA ARG A 58 -0.01 -2.46 -21.62
C ARG A 58 0.22 -3.44 -20.46
N ARG A 59 1.03 -3.06 -19.49
CA ARG A 59 1.45 -3.94 -18.38
C ARG A 59 0.28 -4.50 -17.57
N ILE A 60 -0.74 -3.68 -17.33
CA ILE A 60 -1.93 -4.12 -16.59
C ILE A 60 -2.72 -5.13 -17.42
N GLU A 61 -2.84 -4.91 -18.72
CA GLU A 61 -3.46 -5.85 -19.64
C GLU A 61 -2.69 -7.18 -19.69
N GLN A 62 -1.36 -7.15 -19.73
CA GLN A 62 -0.53 -8.36 -19.68
C GLN A 62 -0.75 -9.15 -18.38
N LEU A 63 -0.79 -8.47 -17.22
CA LEU A 63 -1.08 -9.11 -15.94
C LEU A 63 -2.51 -9.66 -15.89
N ARG A 64 -3.48 -8.92 -16.43
CA ARG A 64 -4.87 -9.38 -16.54
C ARG A 64 -4.98 -10.67 -17.35
N GLN A 65 -4.30 -10.75 -18.49
CA GLN A 65 -4.31 -11.93 -19.33
C GLN A 65 -3.53 -13.08 -18.70
N ALA A 66 -2.40 -12.81 -18.06
CA ALA A 66 -1.65 -13.80 -17.31
C ALA A 66 -2.48 -14.41 -16.18
N TRP A 67 -3.18 -13.57 -15.41
CA TRP A 67 -4.05 -14.03 -14.33
C TRP A 67 -5.24 -14.87 -14.86
N ARG A 68 -5.90 -14.41 -15.92
CA ARG A 68 -6.98 -15.19 -16.57
C ARG A 68 -6.48 -16.53 -17.08
N HIS A 69 -5.26 -16.59 -17.60
CA HIS A 69 -4.64 -17.85 -18.04
C HIS A 69 -4.42 -18.81 -16.87
N GLU A 70 -3.81 -18.34 -15.77
CA GLU A 70 -3.57 -19.18 -14.59
C GLU A 70 -4.89 -19.68 -13.98
N VAL A 71 -5.87 -18.81 -13.80
CA VAL A 71 -7.19 -19.18 -13.29
C VAL A 71 -7.90 -20.15 -14.24
N GLY A 72 -7.78 -19.93 -15.57
CA GLY A 72 -8.39 -20.80 -16.58
C GLY A 72 -7.91 -22.25 -16.55
N GLN A 73 -6.70 -22.48 -16.02
CA GLN A 73 -6.15 -23.81 -15.82
C GLN A 73 -6.27 -24.32 -14.37
N ALA A 74 -6.63 -23.44 -13.43
CA ALA A 74 -6.70 -23.77 -12.03
C ALA A 74 -7.86 -24.71 -11.67
N SER A 75 -7.67 -25.43 -10.57
CA SER A 75 -8.76 -26.16 -9.89
C SER A 75 -8.71 -25.80 -8.42
N TRP A 76 -9.89 -25.74 -7.77
CA TRP A 76 -9.92 -25.42 -6.34
C TRP A 76 -11.12 -26.02 -5.62
N VAL A 77 -10.94 -26.18 -4.30
CA VAL A 77 -12.02 -26.50 -3.36
C VAL A 77 -12.18 -25.30 -2.43
N ASP A 78 -13.36 -24.69 -2.43
CA ASP A 78 -13.63 -23.52 -1.59
C ASP A 78 -14.85 -23.76 -0.70
N GLN A 79 -14.58 -24.09 0.57
CA GLN A 79 -15.60 -24.27 1.60
C GLN A 79 -16.04 -22.94 2.24
N VAL A 80 -15.32 -21.85 1.95
CA VAL A 80 -15.53 -20.52 2.53
C VAL A 80 -16.47 -19.67 1.69
N ARG A 81 -16.26 -19.65 0.37
CA ARG A 81 -17.09 -18.97 -0.64
C ARG A 81 -17.25 -17.47 -0.37
N ARG A 82 -16.17 -16.79 0.04
CA ARG A 82 -16.15 -15.35 0.34
C ARG A 82 -15.19 -14.60 -0.60
N PRO A 83 -15.32 -13.27 -0.70
CA PRO A 83 -14.29 -12.46 -1.35
C PRO A 83 -12.92 -12.71 -0.72
N GLY A 84 -11.93 -13.01 -1.57
CA GLY A 84 -10.58 -13.34 -1.11
C GLY A 84 -10.37 -14.80 -0.70
N SER A 85 -11.37 -15.72 -0.88
CA SER A 85 -11.17 -17.18 -0.83
C SER A 85 -11.06 -17.75 -2.26
N GLY A 86 -10.51 -18.96 -2.39
CA GLY A 86 -10.17 -19.55 -3.69
C GLY A 86 -8.90 -18.97 -4.30
N PRO A 87 -8.67 -19.15 -5.62
CA PRO A 87 -7.52 -18.59 -6.32
C PRO A 87 -7.46 -17.06 -6.19
N LEU A 88 -6.31 -16.53 -5.73
CA LEU A 88 -6.09 -15.12 -5.48
C LEU A 88 -4.63 -14.74 -5.71
N ALA A 89 -4.41 -13.52 -6.19
CA ALA A 89 -3.09 -12.90 -6.27
C ALA A 89 -3.12 -11.48 -5.68
N LEU A 90 -2.06 -11.13 -4.95
CA LEU A 90 -1.79 -9.75 -4.52
C LEU A 90 -0.94 -9.05 -5.58
N GLY A 91 -1.24 -7.80 -5.88
CA GLY A 91 -0.61 -7.07 -6.99
C GLY A 91 0.01 -5.75 -6.57
N ALA A 92 1.12 -5.41 -7.21
CA ALA A 92 1.73 -4.08 -7.17
C ALA A 92 2.15 -3.68 -8.59
N ILE A 93 1.60 -2.57 -9.05
CA ILE A 93 1.68 -2.11 -10.43
C ILE A 93 2.50 -0.82 -10.49
N THR A 94 3.35 -0.68 -11.51
CA THR A 94 4.17 0.51 -11.68
C THR A 94 3.33 1.74 -12.04
N PHE A 95 3.79 2.92 -11.60
CA PHE A 95 3.16 4.20 -11.93
C PHE A 95 3.18 4.48 -13.45
N SER A 96 4.30 4.23 -14.08
CA SER A 96 4.49 4.49 -15.51
C SER A 96 4.66 3.19 -16.31
N ALA A 97 4.14 3.18 -17.53
CA ALA A 97 4.41 2.11 -18.49
C ALA A 97 5.91 2.03 -18.88
N THR A 98 6.64 3.11 -18.77
CA THR A 98 8.08 3.21 -19.08
C THR A 98 8.99 2.88 -17.89
N SER A 99 8.44 2.64 -16.69
CA SER A 99 9.23 2.28 -15.50
C SER A 99 10.13 1.09 -15.74
N GLN A 100 11.33 1.10 -15.16
CA GLN A 100 12.26 -0.04 -15.23
C GLN A 100 11.89 -1.16 -14.25
N ALA A 101 11.05 -0.86 -13.24
CA ALA A 101 10.50 -1.89 -12.36
C ALA A 101 9.43 -2.72 -13.07
N SER A 102 9.21 -3.96 -12.60
CA SER A 102 8.13 -4.82 -13.09
C SER A 102 6.84 -4.57 -12.31
N SER A 103 5.71 -4.61 -13.00
CA SER A 103 4.40 -4.80 -12.39
C SER A 103 4.19 -6.28 -12.09
N VAL A 104 3.65 -6.63 -10.94
CA VAL A 104 3.57 -8.03 -10.48
C VAL A 104 2.20 -8.40 -9.90
N LEU A 105 1.87 -9.70 -10.03
CA LEU A 105 0.86 -10.40 -9.24
C LEU A 105 1.55 -11.57 -8.53
N VAL A 106 1.38 -11.68 -7.23
CA VAL A 106 2.00 -12.69 -6.37
C VAL A 106 0.93 -13.61 -5.80
N VAL A 107 1.05 -14.91 -6.04
CA VAL A 107 0.26 -15.94 -5.38
C VAL A 107 1.07 -16.48 -4.20
N PRO A 108 0.57 -16.40 -2.94
CA PRO A 108 1.27 -16.93 -1.78
C PRO A 108 1.19 -18.46 -1.74
N GLN A 109 1.96 -19.11 -0.84
CA GLN A 109 1.79 -20.53 -0.53
C GLN A 109 0.59 -20.77 0.39
N VAL A 110 0.40 -19.85 1.35
CA VAL A 110 -0.70 -19.87 2.30
C VAL A 110 -1.27 -18.46 2.40
N LEU A 111 -2.58 -18.36 2.44
CA LEU A 111 -3.30 -17.11 2.69
C LEU A 111 -4.17 -17.27 3.94
N VAL A 112 -3.97 -16.39 4.91
CA VAL A 112 -4.86 -16.23 6.06
C VAL A 112 -5.76 -15.05 5.78
N GLY A 113 -7.07 -15.27 5.81
CA GLY A 113 -8.05 -14.22 5.61
C GLY A 113 -8.97 -14.04 6.80
N ARG A 114 -9.44 -12.81 6.99
CA ARG A 114 -10.42 -12.44 8.02
C ARG A 114 -11.38 -11.39 7.51
N ASP A 115 -12.66 -11.62 7.70
CA ASP A 115 -13.73 -10.63 7.53
C ASP A 115 -14.65 -10.61 8.77
N ARG A 116 -15.78 -9.91 8.69
CA ARG A 116 -16.77 -9.84 9.77
C ARG A 116 -17.45 -11.17 10.08
N GLN A 117 -17.40 -12.13 9.17
CA GLN A 117 -18.01 -13.46 9.32
C GLN A 117 -17.05 -14.49 9.91
N GLY A 118 -15.74 -14.18 9.99
CA GLY A 118 -14.73 -15.04 10.60
C GLY A 118 -13.45 -15.17 9.79
N TRP A 119 -12.70 -16.21 10.09
CA TRP A 119 -11.38 -16.49 9.56
C TRP A 119 -11.41 -17.64 8.57
N TRP A 120 -10.46 -17.64 7.62
CA TRP A 120 -10.21 -18.77 6.72
C TRP A 120 -8.72 -18.90 6.41
N LEU A 121 -8.37 -20.10 5.93
CA LEU A 121 -7.05 -20.44 5.41
C LEU A 121 -7.21 -20.93 3.97
N THR A 122 -6.42 -20.39 3.05
CA THR A 122 -6.28 -20.93 1.69
C THR A 122 -4.85 -21.44 1.50
N ARG A 123 -4.70 -22.70 1.11
CA ARG A 123 -3.43 -23.34 0.75
C ARG A 123 -3.34 -23.37 -0.77
N PHE A 124 -2.20 -22.99 -1.31
CA PHE A 124 -1.92 -23.00 -2.73
C PHE A 124 -0.78 -23.97 -3.04
N GLU A 125 -0.91 -24.71 -4.13
CA GLU A 125 0.12 -25.63 -4.62
C GLU A 125 0.09 -25.72 -6.14
N LEU A 126 1.19 -26.19 -6.73
CA LEU A 126 1.27 -26.54 -8.14
C LEU A 126 1.13 -28.05 -8.23
N SER A 127 0.02 -28.49 -8.80
CA SER A 127 -0.31 -29.90 -8.92
C SER A 127 -0.15 -30.40 -10.35
N PRO A 128 0.29 -31.65 -10.60
CA PRO A 128 0.19 -32.25 -11.92
C PRO A 128 -1.27 -32.30 -12.38
N ALA A 129 -1.54 -32.08 -13.66
CA ALA A 129 -2.88 -32.02 -14.24
C ALA A 129 -3.77 -33.28 -14.01
N THR A 130 -3.21 -34.34 -13.45
CA THR A 130 -3.84 -35.65 -13.24
C THR A 130 -4.39 -35.87 -11.83
N THR A 131 -4.17 -34.93 -10.88
CA THR A 131 -4.60 -35.13 -9.49
C THR A 131 -6.09 -34.77 -9.34
N THR A 132 -6.93 -35.72 -8.92
CA THR A 132 -8.35 -35.45 -8.65
C THR A 132 -8.54 -35.07 -7.19
N PRO A 133 -8.92 -33.82 -6.87
CA PRO A 133 -9.15 -33.38 -5.50
C PRO A 133 -10.39 -34.06 -4.89
N ARG A 134 -10.43 -34.20 -3.56
CA ARG A 134 -11.62 -34.63 -2.84
C ARG A 134 -12.51 -33.41 -2.51
N GLY A 135 -13.80 -33.48 -2.86
CA GLY A 135 -14.80 -32.45 -2.59
C GLY A 135 -15.41 -31.86 -3.85
N GLU A 136 -16.23 -30.83 -3.69
CA GLU A 136 -16.77 -30.05 -4.82
C GLU A 136 -15.64 -29.23 -5.44
N VAL A 137 -15.26 -29.58 -6.67
CA VAL A 137 -14.12 -28.98 -7.39
C VAL A 137 -14.63 -27.97 -8.37
N PHE A 138 -14.18 -26.71 -8.21
CA PHE A 138 -14.36 -25.67 -9.20
C PHE A 138 -13.21 -25.70 -10.22
N ARG A 139 -13.50 -25.36 -11.47
CA ARG A 139 -12.51 -25.25 -12.55
C ARG A 139 -12.70 -23.94 -13.28
N GLY A 140 -11.59 -23.29 -13.63
CA GLY A 140 -11.59 -22.10 -14.45
C GLY A 140 -11.95 -22.39 -15.90
N GLN A 141 -12.41 -21.36 -16.61
CA GLN A 141 -12.61 -21.42 -18.06
C GLN A 141 -11.24 -21.32 -18.76
N PRO A 142 -10.90 -22.23 -19.68
CA PRO A 142 -9.63 -22.19 -20.42
C PRO A 142 -9.46 -20.86 -21.16
N TYR A 143 -8.29 -20.26 -21.02
CA TYR A 143 -7.92 -19.02 -21.69
C TYR A 143 -6.47 -19.10 -22.17
N SER A 144 -6.24 -18.88 -23.45
CA SER A 144 -4.91 -18.97 -24.08
C SER A 144 -4.53 -17.62 -24.68
N PRO A 145 -3.77 -16.78 -23.97
CA PRO A 145 -3.30 -15.50 -24.48
C PRO A 145 -2.13 -15.67 -25.45
N GLN A 146 -2.03 -14.77 -26.42
CA GLN A 146 -0.89 -14.67 -27.34
C GLN A 146 0.22 -13.75 -26.83
N LEU A 147 0.40 -13.60 -25.52
CA LEU A 147 1.24 -12.55 -24.96
C LEU A 147 2.41 -13.08 -24.15
N SER A 148 3.48 -12.29 -24.15
CA SER A 148 4.67 -12.52 -23.34
C SER A 148 4.48 -11.97 -21.93
N PHE A 149 4.21 -12.83 -20.97
CA PHE A 149 4.38 -12.53 -19.55
C PHE A 149 5.42 -13.49 -18.97
N VAL A 150 6.06 -13.07 -17.89
CA VAL A 150 7.00 -13.92 -17.16
C VAL A 150 6.23 -14.61 -16.04
N ARG A 151 6.22 -15.94 -16.09
CA ARG A 151 5.73 -16.81 -15.03
C ARG A 151 6.93 -17.35 -14.27
N ALA A 152 7.13 -16.91 -13.03
CA ALA A 152 8.17 -17.43 -12.17
C ALA A 152 7.53 -18.26 -11.05
N VAL A 153 7.93 -19.53 -10.97
CA VAL A 153 7.63 -20.39 -9.83
C VAL A 153 8.79 -20.24 -8.86
N ALA A 154 8.52 -20.11 -7.58
CA ALA A 154 9.58 -20.05 -6.58
C ALA A 154 10.34 -21.38 -6.58
N GLU A 155 11.55 -21.37 -7.14
CA GLU A 155 12.39 -22.56 -7.28
C GLU A 155 13.24 -22.83 -6.03
N ASN A 156 13.35 -21.86 -5.13
CA ASN A 156 14.27 -21.91 -4.00
C ASN A 156 13.56 -22.16 -2.67
N ALA A 157 13.90 -23.30 -2.07
CA ALA A 157 13.53 -23.62 -0.68
C ALA A 157 14.00 -22.56 0.34
N ALA A 158 14.92 -21.67 -0.05
CA ALA A 158 15.46 -20.61 0.81
C ALA A 158 14.58 -19.33 0.82
N GLU A 159 13.71 -19.12 -0.18
CA GLU A 159 12.71 -18.03 -0.17
C GLU A 159 11.44 -18.43 0.59
N ASN A 160 11.25 -19.72 0.81
CA ASN A 160 10.07 -20.26 1.43
C ASN A 160 10.49 -21.20 2.55
N ALA A 161 10.10 -20.87 3.78
CA ALA A 161 9.93 -21.89 4.81
C ALA A 161 9.11 -23.03 4.18
N GLY A 162 9.43 -24.29 4.47
CA GLY A 162 8.62 -25.40 3.97
C GLY A 162 7.14 -25.15 4.26
N LEU A 163 6.23 -25.63 3.41
CA LEU A 163 4.80 -25.48 3.63
C LEU A 163 4.38 -25.95 5.04
N ALA A 164 5.06 -27.00 5.56
CA ALA A 164 4.86 -27.50 6.92
C ALA A 164 5.20 -26.43 7.97
N ASP A 165 6.35 -25.78 7.84
CA ASP A 165 6.80 -24.73 8.80
C ASP A 165 5.86 -23.52 8.81
N ILE A 166 5.33 -23.14 7.64
CA ILE A 166 4.33 -22.07 7.52
C ILE A 166 3.03 -22.46 8.22
N LEU A 167 2.56 -23.69 8.00
CA LEU A 167 1.35 -24.19 8.62
C LEU A 167 1.51 -24.35 10.13
N ASP A 168 2.67 -24.79 10.60
CA ASP A 168 2.99 -24.90 12.03
C ASP A 168 3.01 -23.49 12.66
N PHE A 169 3.59 -22.49 11.99
CA PHE A 169 3.52 -21.11 12.44
C PHE A 169 2.07 -20.59 12.52
N VAL A 170 1.22 -20.86 11.52
CA VAL A 170 -0.19 -20.46 11.52
C VAL A 170 -0.95 -21.16 12.66
N CYS A 171 -0.72 -22.46 12.86
CA CYS A 171 -1.34 -23.23 13.96
C CYS A 171 -0.88 -22.72 15.33
N ALA A 172 0.41 -22.39 15.49
CA ALA A 172 0.95 -21.85 16.73
C ALA A 172 0.31 -20.50 17.09
N GLN A 173 0.09 -19.61 16.12
CA GLN A 173 -0.65 -18.36 16.35
C GLN A 173 -2.11 -18.64 16.74
N GLY A 174 -2.75 -19.64 16.13
CA GLY A 174 -4.11 -20.06 16.47
C GLY A 174 -4.27 -20.65 17.89
N SER A 175 -3.21 -21.25 18.45
CA SER A 175 -3.23 -21.94 19.76
C SER A 175 -2.65 -21.12 20.93
N ASN A 176 -1.89 -20.06 20.69
CA ASN A 176 -1.09 -19.33 21.68
C ASN A 176 -1.84 -18.22 22.46
N ALA A 177 -3.14 -18.24 22.61
CA ALA A 177 -3.90 -17.23 23.35
C ALA A 177 -3.76 -17.29 24.89
N ALA A 178 -2.78 -18.02 25.45
CA ALA A 178 -2.62 -18.18 26.92
C ALA A 178 -1.44 -17.42 27.55
N ALA A 179 -0.58 -16.73 26.79
CA ALA A 179 0.51 -15.93 27.34
C ALA A 179 0.21 -14.44 27.17
N PRO A 180 0.09 -13.65 28.26
CA PRO A 180 -0.06 -12.20 28.12
C PRO A 180 1.21 -11.62 27.48
N LYS A 181 1.05 -10.93 26.35
CA LYS A 181 2.11 -10.14 25.72
C LYS A 181 2.61 -9.14 26.79
N THR A 182 3.79 -9.35 27.36
CA THR A 182 4.44 -8.37 28.23
C THR A 182 4.85 -7.18 27.37
N SER A 183 4.05 -6.13 27.41
CA SER A 183 4.47 -4.81 26.95
C SER A 183 5.70 -4.39 27.76
N PRO A 184 6.73 -3.79 27.16
CA PRO A 184 7.80 -3.19 27.92
C PRO A 184 7.21 -2.12 28.83
N ALA A 185 7.45 -2.28 30.13
CA ALA A 185 6.87 -1.53 31.21
C ALA A 185 6.98 -0.03 30.99
N GLY A 186 5.84 0.64 30.86
CA GLY A 186 5.73 2.08 30.97
C GLY A 186 6.19 2.54 32.34
N ALA A 187 7.03 3.54 32.38
CA ALA A 187 7.46 4.22 33.57
C ALA A 187 6.26 4.68 34.40
N LYS A 188 6.18 4.23 35.65
CA LYS A 188 5.16 4.67 36.60
C LYS A 188 5.34 6.16 36.88
N VAL A 189 4.40 6.97 36.43
CA VAL A 189 4.21 8.31 36.97
C VAL A 189 3.47 8.16 38.30
N GLN A 190 4.18 8.39 39.40
CA GLN A 190 3.58 8.55 40.71
C GLN A 190 2.91 9.93 40.79
N THR A 191 1.60 9.96 40.88
CA THR A 191 0.84 11.14 41.29
C THR A 191 0.87 11.21 42.82
N SER A 192 1.66 12.14 43.38
CA SER A 192 1.51 12.56 44.76
C SER A 192 0.77 13.90 44.79
N ALA A 193 -0.28 13.91 45.59
CA ALA A 193 -1.14 15.07 45.82
C ALA A 193 -0.40 16.20 46.50
N ALA A 194 -0.65 17.40 46.06
CA ALA A 194 -0.16 18.66 46.62
C ALA A 194 -0.84 19.05 47.90
N THR A 195 -0.09 19.53 48.88
CA THR A 195 -0.55 20.54 49.85
C THR A 195 0.45 21.68 49.93
N SER A 196 -0.10 22.84 49.99
CA SER A 196 0.44 24.19 49.98
C SER A 196 1.46 24.52 51.07
N ALA A 197 2.46 25.35 50.83
CA ALA A 197 2.66 26.69 51.43
C ALA A 197 4.09 27.25 51.26
N SER A 198 4.14 28.52 50.85
CA SER A 198 5.06 29.62 51.18
C SER A 198 6.58 29.50 50.88
N SER A 199 7.04 30.44 50.04
CA SER A 199 8.39 31.02 49.97
C SER A 199 8.76 31.81 51.24
N PRO A 200 10.06 32.23 51.51
CA PRO A 200 10.99 32.80 50.54
C PRO A 200 12.53 32.56 50.79
N ALA A 201 13.32 32.86 49.75
CA ALA A 201 14.61 33.55 49.68
C ALA A 201 15.96 32.91 50.12
N VAL A 202 16.97 33.15 49.26
CA VAL A 202 18.37 33.61 49.40
C VAL A 202 19.51 32.61 49.20
N VAL A 203 20.19 32.83 48.05
CA VAL A 203 21.65 32.83 47.76
C VAL A 203 22.58 31.69 48.27
N GLY A 204 23.27 31.08 47.33
CA GLY A 204 24.48 30.30 47.56
C GLY A 204 25.06 29.68 46.28
N GLN A 205 26.06 30.35 45.69
CA GLN A 205 26.88 29.78 44.62
C GLN A 205 27.75 28.65 45.16
N THR A 206 27.73 27.46 44.52
CA THR A 206 28.86 26.52 44.57
C THR A 206 28.95 25.77 43.25
N ASN A 207 30.17 25.67 42.74
CA ASN A 207 30.61 25.04 41.51
C ASN A 207 30.13 23.59 41.35
N ALA A 208 29.55 23.24 40.19
CA ALA A 208 29.35 21.87 39.76
C ALA A 208 30.39 21.51 38.67
N PRO A 209 30.90 20.24 38.67
CA PRO A 209 31.84 19.79 37.66
C PRO A 209 31.16 19.55 36.32
N ALA A 210 31.94 19.70 35.26
CA ALA A 210 31.52 19.52 33.86
C ALA A 210 30.84 18.18 33.63
N VAL A 211 29.59 18.23 33.15
CA VAL A 211 28.85 17.08 32.62
C VAL A 211 29.35 16.82 31.20
N GLY A 212 29.79 15.60 30.94
CA GLY A 212 30.23 15.14 29.63
C GLY A 212 29.23 15.37 28.54
N GLU A 213 29.74 15.69 27.36
CA GLU A 213 29.01 15.89 26.13
C GLU A 213 28.05 14.72 25.88
N ALA A 214 26.77 15.03 25.85
CA ALA A 214 25.76 14.11 25.34
C ALA A 214 26.03 13.87 23.85
N ASN A 215 26.30 12.63 23.48
CA ASN A 215 26.40 12.18 22.10
C ASN A 215 25.16 12.65 21.35
N GLU A 216 25.33 13.55 20.37
CA GLU A 216 24.32 13.84 19.36
C GLU A 216 23.93 12.52 18.68
N PRO A 217 22.64 12.28 18.42
CA PRO A 217 22.22 11.11 17.66
C PRO A 217 22.90 11.15 16.29
N THR A 218 23.63 10.11 15.97
CA THR A 218 24.31 9.89 14.69
C THR A 218 23.33 10.23 13.56
N LYS A 219 23.59 11.32 12.82
CA LYS A 219 22.86 11.67 11.60
C LYS A 219 22.99 10.49 10.63
N THR A 220 21.94 9.67 10.54
CA THR A 220 21.82 8.66 9.50
C THR A 220 21.88 9.40 8.18
N SER A 221 22.89 9.13 7.34
CA SER A 221 23.08 9.80 6.05
C SER A 221 21.84 9.49 5.18
N GLN A 222 20.94 10.46 5.06
CA GLN A 222 19.80 10.38 4.16
C GLN A 222 20.29 10.79 2.79
N SER A 223 20.12 9.92 1.80
CA SER A 223 20.29 10.26 0.39
C SER A 223 18.91 10.33 -0.29
N SER A 224 18.77 11.15 -1.28
CA SER A 224 17.58 11.29 -2.11
C SER A 224 18.00 11.49 -3.55
N THR A 225 17.13 11.23 -4.52
CA THR A 225 17.42 11.48 -5.93
C THR A 225 17.61 12.98 -6.18
N LEU A 226 16.71 13.82 -5.64
CA LEU A 226 16.85 15.26 -5.62
C LEU A 226 17.12 15.75 -4.20
N SER A 227 18.06 16.69 -4.03
CA SER A 227 18.20 17.44 -2.78
C SER A 227 16.98 18.34 -2.54
N ASP A 228 16.82 18.88 -1.33
CA ASP A 228 15.72 19.78 -1.03
C ASP A 228 15.73 21.03 -1.91
N SER A 229 16.93 21.56 -2.25
CA SER A 229 17.06 22.70 -3.18
C SER A 229 16.68 22.36 -4.62
N GLN A 230 17.08 21.19 -5.12
CA GLN A 230 16.69 20.72 -6.46
C GLN A 230 15.18 20.44 -6.54
N TRP A 231 14.59 19.91 -5.45
CA TRP A 231 13.15 19.73 -5.38
C TRP A 231 12.41 21.07 -5.43
N THR A 232 12.82 22.07 -4.65
CA THR A 232 12.19 23.40 -4.69
C THR A 232 12.31 24.05 -6.06
N GLU A 233 13.45 23.92 -6.75
CA GLU A 233 13.63 24.37 -8.13
C GLU A 233 12.67 23.64 -9.09
N ALA A 234 12.50 22.31 -8.96
CA ALA A 234 11.55 21.53 -9.76
C ALA A 234 10.10 22.01 -9.56
N VAL A 235 9.70 22.36 -8.32
CA VAL A 235 8.40 22.95 -8.03
C VAL A 235 8.23 24.32 -8.68
N GLU A 236 9.25 25.18 -8.65
CA GLU A 236 9.22 26.49 -9.30
C GLU A 236 9.09 26.36 -10.82
N LEU A 237 9.85 25.46 -11.44
CA LEU A 237 9.73 25.16 -12.87
C LEU A 237 8.34 24.62 -13.23
N ALA A 238 7.78 23.76 -12.39
CA ALA A 238 6.41 23.28 -12.57
C ALA A 238 5.38 24.41 -12.51
N THR A 239 5.46 25.31 -11.50
CA THR A 239 4.55 26.46 -11.41
C THR A 239 4.65 27.36 -12.63
N GLN A 240 5.86 27.58 -13.16
CA GLN A 240 6.06 28.35 -14.41
C GLN A 240 5.42 27.66 -15.62
N ALA A 241 5.61 26.34 -15.77
CA ALA A 241 4.98 25.56 -16.83
C ALA A 241 3.44 25.60 -16.76
N LEU A 242 2.87 25.55 -15.55
CA LEU A 242 1.44 25.67 -15.33
C LEU A 242 0.90 27.08 -15.67
N LYS A 243 1.63 28.14 -15.32
CA LYS A 243 1.30 29.53 -15.72
C LYS A 243 1.33 29.72 -17.24
N GLN A 244 2.14 28.92 -17.94
CA GLN A 244 2.21 28.87 -19.41
C GLN A 244 1.14 27.95 -20.01
N ASN A 245 0.21 27.42 -19.21
CA ASN A 245 -0.86 26.50 -19.62
C ASN A 245 -0.37 25.16 -20.23
N ARG A 246 0.84 24.68 -19.86
CA ARG A 246 1.30 23.33 -20.28
C ARG A 246 0.47 22.24 -19.65
N ALA A 247 -0.03 22.46 -18.42
CA ALA A 247 -1.03 21.64 -17.74
C ALA A 247 -1.83 22.52 -16.78
N ILE A 248 -2.92 22.00 -16.20
CA ILE A 248 -3.73 22.68 -15.18
C ILE A 248 -3.15 22.41 -13.80
N LYS A 249 -2.70 21.17 -13.58
CA LYS A 249 -2.13 20.65 -12.34
C LYS A 249 -1.11 19.58 -12.67
N VAL A 250 -0.03 19.51 -11.91
CA VAL A 250 0.91 18.38 -11.92
C VAL A 250 1.17 17.92 -10.48
N VAL A 251 1.32 16.62 -10.27
CA VAL A 251 1.73 16.07 -8.98
C VAL A 251 3.18 15.65 -9.10
N LEU A 252 4.07 16.34 -8.40
CA LEU A 252 5.49 16.00 -8.35
C LEU A 252 5.78 15.14 -7.11
N ALA A 253 6.66 14.17 -7.28
CA ALA A 253 7.11 13.27 -6.24
C ALA A 253 8.61 13.38 -5.97
N ARG A 254 9.01 13.04 -4.75
CA ARG A 254 10.41 12.90 -4.33
C ARG A 254 10.59 11.65 -3.47
N ASP A 255 11.83 11.22 -3.33
CA ASP A 255 12.20 10.04 -2.55
C ASP A 255 13.13 10.37 -1.39
N SER A 256 13.37 9.36 -0.55
CA SER A 256 14.42 9.36 0.47
C SER A 256 14.83 7.92 0.77
N TYR A 257 16.14 7.66 0.77
CA TYR A 257 16.71 6.37 1.11
C TYR A 257 17.00 6.29 2.60
N LEU A 258 16.53 5.26 3.25
CA LEU A 258 16.61 5.04 4.68
C LEU A 258 17.12 3.63 4.97
N LYS A 259 17.59 3.42 6.21
CA LYS A 259 17.92 2.07 6.74
C LYS A 259 17.16 1.87 8.04
N SER A 260 16.57 0.69 8.20
CA SER A 260 15.85 0.29 9.41
C SER A 260 16.34 -1.07 9.90
N SER A 261 16.51 -1.18 11.22
CA SER A 261 16.78 -2.45 11.91
C SER A 261 15.50 -3.14 12.39
N LEU A 262 14.33 -2.49 12.30
CA LEU A 262 13.06 -3.11 12.64
C LEU A 262 12.76 -4.23 11.65
N THR A 263 12.08 -5.28 12.13
CA THR A 263 11.62 -6.35 11.26
C THR A 263 10.50 -5.86 10.35
N LEU A 264 10.33 -6.52 9.19
CA LEU A 264 9.26 -6.21 8.25
C LEU A 264 7.89 -6.33 8.94
N GLY A 265 7.69 -7.38 9.74
CA GLY A 265 6.46 -7.59 10.51
C GLY A 265 6.17 -6.45 11.47
N ALA A 266 7.18 -5.98 12.23
CA ALA A 266 7.02 -4.86 13.16
C ALA A 266 6.67 -3.55 12.44
N ALA A 267 7.30 -3.27 11.29
CA ALA A 267 6.98 -2.09 10.49
C ALA A 267 5.53 -2.14 9.96
N LEU A 268 5.09 -3.29 9.44
CA LEU A 268 3.73 -3.49 8.95
C LEU A 268 2.68 -3.46 10.07
N GLU A 269 2.97 -4.07 11.23
CA GLU A 269 2.11 -4.02 12.42
C GLU A 269 1.94 -2.58 12.90
N HIS A 270 3.03 -1.78 12.95
CA HIS A 270 2.95 -0.36 13.27
C HIS A 270 2.00 0.39 12.32
N LEU A 271 2.14 0.16 11.02
CA LEU A 271 1.26 0.78 10.01
C LEU A 271 -0.20 0.35 10.23
N ALA A 272 -0.48 -0.94 10.36
CA ALA A 272 -1.83 -1.48 10.51
C ALA A 272 -2.53 -1.05 11.79
N THR A 273 -1.79 -0.86 12.88
CA THR A 273 -2.35 -0.45 14.19
C THR A 273 -2.47 1.05 14.31
N ARG A 274 -1.44 1.81 13.92
CA ARG A 274 -1.41 3.26 14.05
C ARG A 274 -2.30 3.97 13.03
N PHE A 275 -2.46 3.38 11.85
CA PHE A 275 -3.25 3.92 10.74
C PHE A 275 -4.35 2.94 10.32
N ALA A 276 -5.10 2.40 11.28
CA ALA A 276 -6.07 1.32 11.10
C ALA A 276 -7.13 1.61 10.01
N THR A 277 -7.48 2.88 9.79
CA THR A 277 -8.46 3.32 8.77
C THR A 277 -7.86 3.45 7.36
N THR A 278 -6.58 3.14 7.20
CA THR A 278 -5.91 3.09 5.89
C THR A 278 -5.71 1.64 5.46
N TRP A 279 -5.44 1.43 4.17
CA TRP A 279 -5.10 0.11 3.63
C TRP A 279 -3.61 -0.13 3.82
N THR A 280 -3.25 -0.97 4.82
CA THR A 280 -1.87 -1.44 4.99
C THR A 280 -1.61 -2.56 4.01
N PHE A 281 -0.51 -2.46 3.28
CA PHE A 281 -0.13 -3.44 2.26
C PHE A 281 1.36 -3.78 2.28
N SER A 282 1.64 -5.00 1.82
CA SER A 282 2.97 -5.50 1.49
C SER A 282 2.87 -6.39 0.27
N VAL A 283 3.49 -6.02 -0.84
CA VAL A 283 3.53 -6.82 -2.07
C VAL A 283 4.88 -6.62 -2.75
N ASP A 284 5.67 -7.68 -2.86
CA ASP A 284 6.94 -7.71 -3.59
C ASP A 284 7.87 -6.54 -3.20
N GLY A 285 8.06 -6.35 -1.88
CA GLY A 285 8.88 -5.29 -1.29
C GLY A 285 8.24 -3.90 -1.27
N MET A 286 7.12 -3.69 -1.95
CA MET A 286 6.35 -2.45 -1.81
C MET A 286 5.51 -2.50 -0.53
N ILE A 287 5.77 -1.62 0.44
CA ILE A 287 5.10 -1.56 1.74
C ILE A 287 4.50 -0.18 1.98
N GLY A 288 3.38 -0.12 2.70
CA GLY A 288 2.77 1.18 3.01
C GLY A 288 1.40 1.10 3.68
N ALA A 289 0.82 2.29 3.91
CA ALA A 289 -0.51 2.46 4.48
C ALA A 289 -1.27 3.57 3.72
N SER A 290 -1.98 3.19 2.67
CA SER A 290 -2.65 4.14 1.78
C SER A 290 -4.00 4.60 2.33
N PRO A 291 -4.28 5.90 2.34
CA PRO A 291 -5.61 6.43 2.64
C PRO A 291 -6.55 6.41 1.42
N GLU A 292 -6.05 6.12 0.22
CA GLU A 292 -6.76 6.37 -1.03
C GLU A 292 -7.09 5.07 -1.76
N MET A 293 -8.36 4.65 -1.66
CA MET A 293 -8.88 3.53 -2.44
C MET A 293 -9.08 3.96 -3.89
N LEU A 294 -8.46 3.23 -4.82
CA LEU A 294 -8.66 3.43 -6.24
C LEU A 294 -10.01 2.84 -6.66
N LEU A 295 -10.26 1.57 -6.32
CA LEU A 295 -11.53 0.89 -6.58
C LEU A 295 -11.71 -0.37 -5.72
N GLN A 296 -12.96 -0.77 -5.59
CA GLN A 296 -13.41 -2.10 -5.18
C GLN A 296 -14.36 -2.64 -6.22
N LEU A 297 -14.17 -3.88 -6.65
CA LEU A 297 -15.12 -4.64 -7.45
C LEU A 297 -15.60 -5.86 -6.65
N ARG A 298 -16.91 -5.95 -6.43
CA ARG A 298 -17.55 -7.06 -5.74
C ARG A 298 -18.93 -7.34 -6.34
N GLU A 299 -19.23 -8.60 -6.65
CA GLU A 299 -20.52 -9.02 -7.19
C GLU A 299 -20.93 -8.17 -8.40
N ARG A 300 -19.95 -7.89 -9.31
CA ARG A 300 -20.06 -7.02 -10.47
C ARG A 300 -20.34 -5.53 -10.15
N GLN A 301 -20.40 -5.14 -8.89
CA GLN A 301 -20.54 -3.74 -8.48
C GLN A 301 -19.17 -3.12 -8.28
N VAL A 302 -18.89 -2.04 -9.00
CA VAL A 302 -17.70 -1.21 -8.80
C VAL A 302 -18.03 -0.06 -7.87
N PHE A 303 -17.12 0.17 -6.93
CA PHE A 303 -17.05 1.36 -6.11
C PHE A 303 -15.68 2.00 -6.27
N SER A 304 -15.65 3.33 -6.45
CA SER A 304 -14.43 4.14 -6.44
C SER A 304 -14.71 5.43 -5.69
N ARG A 305 -13.74 5.94 -4.93
CA ARG A 305 -13.83 7.22 -4.23
C ARG A 305 -12.74 8.15 -4.72
N VAL A 306 -13.15 9.25 -5.31
CA VAL A 306 -12.24 10.32 -5.74
C VAL A 306 -12.05 11.30 -4.61
N LEU A 307 -10.79 11.55 -4.24
CA LEU A 307 -10.40 12.55 -3.25
C LEU A 307 -9.57 13.63 -3.93
N ALA A 308 -10.04 14.87 -3.94
CA ALA A 308 -9.30 16.02 -4.44
C ALA A 308 -9.82 17.30 -3.77
N GLY A 309 -8.96 18.33 -3.66
CA GLY A 309 -9.26 19.48 -2.80
C GLY A 309 -9.08 19.11 -1.32
N THR A 310 -8.17 19.81 -0.63
CA THR A 310 -7.73 19.42 0.71
C THR A 310 -7.66 20.64 1.63
N ALA A 311 -8.16 20.50 2.84
CA ALA A 311 -7.92 21.43 3.94
C ALA A 311 -7.13 20.72 5.06
N ARG A 312 -6.09 21.36 5.58
CA ARG A 312 -5.32 20.83 6.72
C ARG A 312 -6.15 20.97 8.01
N ARG A 313 -6.28 19.88 8.73
CA ARG A 313 -6.90 19.85 10.04
C ARG A 313 -5.85 20.06 11.13
N ARG A 314 -6.11 20.98 12.07
CA ARG A 314 -5.28 21.12 13.27
C ARG A 314 -5.65 20.01 14.28
N ALA A 315 -4.68 19.59 15.07
CA ALA A 315 -4.95 18.70 16.20
C ALA A 315 -5.93 19.39 17.16
N ASN A 316 -6.85 18.62 17.73
CA ASN A 316 -7.82 19.07 18.74
C ASN A 316 -8.86 20.10 18.26
N MET A 317 -9.18 20.18 16.97
CA MET A 317 -10.34 20.92 16.49
C MET A 317 -11.61 20.26 17.04
N ASP A 318 -12.52 21.09 17.55
CA ASP A 318 -13.85 20.64 17.95
C ASP A 318 -14.76 20.40 16.72
N GLN A 319 -15.96 19.88 16.96
CA GLN A 319 -16.91 19.54 15.89
C GLN A 319 -17.35 20.80 15.11
N GLY A 320 -17.53 21.93 15.76
CA GLY A 320 -17.91 23.17 15.10
C GLY A 320 -16.82 23.75 14.22
N GLU A 321 -15.56 23.71 14.67
CA GLU A 321 -14.39 24.11 13.87
C GLU A 321 -14.23 23.19 12.65
N LEU A 322 -14.50 21.88 12.79
CA LEU A 322 -14.45 20.92 11.68
C LEU A 322 -15.53 21.21 10.64
N GLU A 323 -16.74 21.54 11.07
CA GLU A 323 -17.85 21.92 10.19
C GLU A 323 -17.54 23.22 9.43
N GLN A 324 -17.02 24.24 10.12
CA GLN A 324 -16.59 25.50 9.48
C GLN A 324 -15.47 25.26 8.44
N LEU A 325 -14.50 24.40 8.74
CA LEU A 325 -13.44 24.07 7.81
C LEU A 325 -13.96 23.29 6.60
N ALA A 326 -14.93 22.39 6.81
CA ALA A 326 -15.62 21.65 5.75
C ALA A 326 -16.45 22.58 4.85
N ASP A 327 -17.16 23.57 5.45
CA ASP A 327 -17.91 24.57 4.72
C ASP A 327 -17.00 25.48 3.89
N TRP A 328 -15.90 25.93 4.50
CA TRP A 328 -14.88 26.69 3.77
C TRP A 328 -14.34 25.89 2.58
N LEU A 329 -14.04 24.60 2.77
CA LEU A 329 -13.52 23.75 1.69
C LEU A 329 -14.55 23.58 0.57
N ARG A 330 -15.84 23.37 0.89
CA ARG A 330 -16.93 23.30 -0.08
C ARG A 330 -17.15 24.64 -0.81
N GLY A 331 -16.99 25.76 -0.13
CA GLY A 331 -17.11 27.10 -0.70
C GLY A 331 -15.90 27.56 -1.53
N SER A 332 -14.77 26.87 -1.43
CA SER A 332 -13.55 27.21 -2.15
C SER A 332 -13.68 26.89 -3.64
N SER A 333 -13.76 27.90 -4.48
CA SER A 333 -13.84 27.74 -5.95
C SER A 333 -12.65 26.96 -6.53
N LYS A 334 -11.44 27.16 -5.98
CA LYS A 334 -10.22 26.43 -6.36
C LYS A 334 -10.35 24.93 -6.06
N ASN A 335 -10.67 24.58 -4.81
CA ASN A 335 -10.78 23.18 -4.39
C ASN A 335 -11.95 22.47 -5.09
N SER A 336 -13.09 23.15 -5.27
CA SER A 336 -14.24 22.62 -5.96
C SER A 336 -13.93 22.33 -7.45
N ARG A 337 -13.22 23.23 -8.12
CA ARG A 337 -12.80 23.02 -9.53
C ARG A 337 -11.81 21.87 -9.65
N GLU A 338 -10.82 21.77 -8.76
CA GLU A 338 -9.87 20.67 -8.71
C GLU A 338 -10.61 19.33 -8.56
N HIS A 339 -11.55 19.29 -7.59
CA HIS A 339 -12.35 18.09 -7.33
C HIS A 339 -13.23 17.68 -8.52
N GLN A 340 -13.94 18.63 -9.13
CA GLN A 340 -14.78 18.39 -10.31
C GLN A 340 -13.96 17.78 -11.46
N LEU A 341 -12.77 18.30 -11.73
CA LEU A 341 -11.90 17.77 -12.78
C LEU A 341 -11.46 16.33 -12.48
N ALA A 342 -11.11 16.02 -11.24
CA ALA A 342 -10.72 14.69 -10.83
C ALA A 342 -11.89 13.70 -10.92
N ALA A 343 -13.07 14.07 -10.42
CA ALA A 343 -14.28 13.24 -10.47
C ALA A 343 -14.74 13.00 -11.92
N ALA A 344 -14.76 14.05 -12.74
CA ALA A 344 -15.11 13.93 -14.16
C ALA A 344 -14.15 13.02 -14.93
N SER A 345 -12.84 13.07 -14.62
CA SER A 345 -11.84 12.16 -15.20
C SER A 345 -12.13 10.70 -14.87
N ALA A 346 -12.45 10.40 -13.61
CA ALA A 346 -12.76 9.04 -13.18
C ALA A 346 -14.07 8.52 -13.81
N VAL A 347 -15.12 9.36 -13.82
CA VAL A 347 -16.40 9.03 -14.49
C VAL A 347 -16.17 8.74 -15.97
N LYS A 348 -15.43 9.60 -16.67
CA LYS A 348 -15.10 9.42 -18.09
C LYS A 348 -14.36 8.11 -18.35
N ALA A 349 -13.41 7.76 -17.47
CA ALA A 349 -12.62 6.53 -17.59
C ALA A 349 -13.48 5.26 -17.39
N LEU A 350 -14.42 5.29 -16.45
CA LEU A 350 -15.27 4.15 -16.14
C LEU A 350 -16.46 3.98 -17.07
N THR A 351 -16.99 5.05 -17.68
CA THR A 351 -18.19 5.02 -18.54
C THR A 351 -18.13 3.95 -19.64
N PRO A 352 -17.03 3.71 -20.37
CA PRO A 352 -17.01 2.71 -21.45
C PRO A 352 -17.10 1.25 -20.97
N ILE A 353 -16.82 0.99 -19.71
CA ILE A 353 -16.65 -0.37 -19.14
C ILE A 353 -17.63 -0.68 -18.00
N THR A 354 -18.57 0.25 -17.75
CA THR A 354 -19.59 0.10 -16.72
C THR A 354 -20.97 0.42 -17.27
N GLU A 355 -21.97 -0.21 -16.68
CA GLU A 355 -23.39 0.09 -16.86
C GLU A 355 -23.89 0.85 -15.63
N GLN A 356 -24.91 1.68 -15.79
CA GLN A 356 -25.58 2.38 -14.68
C GLN A 356 -24.64 3.17 -13.75
N LEU A 357 -23.57 3.79 -14.32
CA LEU A 357 -22.61 4.57 -13.56
C LEU A 357 -23.29 5.78 -12.89
N ARG A 358 -23.04 5.96 -11.59
CA ARG A 358 -23.56 7.06 -10.80
C ARG A 358 -22.44 7.65 -9.97
N ALA A 359 -22.41 8.97 -9.84
CA ALA A 359 -21.53 9.68 -8.94
C ALA A 359 -22.38 10.42 -7.90
N SER A 360 -21.94 10.40 -6.65
CA SER A 360 -22.57 11.22 -5.60
C SER A 360 -22.28 12.71 -5.82
N GLU A 361 -23.09 13.57 -5.21
CA GLU A 361 -22.68 14.96 -5.02
C GLU A 361 -21.37 14.99 -4.17
N PRO A 362 -20.50 15.99 -4.42
CA PRO A 362 -19.31 16.19 -3.60
C PRO A 362 -19.65 16.43 -2.12
N PHE A 363 -18.94 15.72 -1.23
CA PHE A 363 -19.08 15.87 0.22
C PHE A 363 -17.73 16.05 0.89
N ALA A 364 -17.71 16.61 2.10
CA ALA A 364 -16.50 16.72 2.89
C ALA A 364 -16.24 15.41 3.66
N LEU A 365 -15.09 14.79 3.44
CA LEU A 365 -14.62 13.60 4.14
C LEU A 365 -13.56 14.00 5.15
N THR A 366 -13.89 13.90 6.45
CA THR A 366 -12.96 14.21 7.52
C THR A 366 -12.06 12.99 7.81
N LEU A 367 -10.76 13.19 7.73
CA LEU A 367 -9.72 12.25 8.12
C LEU A 367 -8.95 12.78 9.34
N PRO A 368 -8.11 11.98 10.01
CA PRO A 368 -7.41 12.42 11.23
C PRO A 368 -6.65 13.74 11.10
N ASN A 369 -6.02 14.03 9.95
CA ASN A 369 -5.13 15.17 9.76
C ASN A 369 -5.61 16.16 8.68
N VAL A 370 -6.62 15.80 7.90
CA VAL A 370 -7.10 16.59 6.75
C VAL A 370 -8.61 16.41 6.55
N ILE A 371 -9.23 17.35 5.83
CA ILE A 371 -10.55 17.18 5.24
C ILE A 371 -10.37 17.22 3.73
N HIS A 372 -10.95 16.27 3.02
CA HIS A 372 -10.99 16.24 1.55
C HIS A 372 -12.39 16.48 1.02
N LEU A 373 -12.52 17.07 -0.16
CA LEU A 373 -13.72 16.84 -0.96
C LEU A 373 -13.67 15.44 -1.52
N ALA A 374 -14.78 14.72 -1.44
CA ALA A 374 -14.95 13.35 -1.86
C ALA A 374 -16.17 13.21 -2.79
N THR A 375 -16.04 12.37 -3.82
CA THR A 375 -17.16 11.89 -4.64
C THR A 375 -17.09 10.38 -4.73
N ASP A 376 -18.19 9.72 -4.37
CA ASP A 376 -18.35 8.28 -4.49
C ASP A 376 -18.94 7.93 -5.85
N ILE A 377 -18.28 7.02 -6.56
CA ILE A 377 -18.69 6.54 -7.87
C ILE A 377 -19.09 5.08 -7.73
N TYR A 378 -20.30 4.76 -8.18
CA TYR A 378 -20.87 3.41 -8.17
C TYR A 378 -21.30 3.03 -9.58
N GLY A 379 -21.13 1.77 -9.94
CA GLY A 379 -21.60 1.25 -11.20
C GLY A 379 -21.60 -0.27 -11.24
N GLN A 380 -22.22 -0.84 -12.25
CA GLN A 380 -22.14 -2.25 -12.54
C GLN A 380 -21.21 -2.45 -13.73
N VAL A 381 -20.26 -3.39 -13.65
CA VAL A 381 -19.33 -3.65 -14.74
C VAL A 381 -20.04 -4.33 -15.91
N ALA A 382 -19.66 -3.92 -17.13
CA ALA A 382 -20.16 -4.51 -18.37
C ALA A 382 -19.40 -5.80 -18.72
N GLY A 383 -20.10 -6.79 -19.26
CA GLY A 383 -19.52 -8.03 -19.78
C GLY A 383 -18.59 -8.73 -18.78
N ASP A 384 -17.42 -9.13 -19.23
CA ASP A 384 -16.35 -9.82 -18.49
C ASP A 384 -15.34 -8.86 -17.82
N THR A 385 -15.72 -7.60 -17.57
CA THR A 385 -14.84 -6.60 -16.98
C THR A 385 -14.50 -6.97 -15.53
N GLY A 386 -13.21 -7.20 -15.25
CA GLY A 386 -12.70 -7.46 -13.91
C GLY A 386 -11.95 -6.25 -13.34
N ALA A 387 -11.54 -6.37 -12.06
CA ALA A 387 -10.87 -5.30 -11.32
C ALA A 387 -9.62 -4.76 -12.03
N LEU A 388 -8.80 -5.61 -12.65
CA LEU A 388 -7.60 -5.16 -13.37
C LEU A 388 -7.93 -4.29 -14.61
N ALA A 389 -9.06 -4.52 -15.29
CA ALA A 389 -9.50 -3.64 -16.38
C ALA A 389 -9.94 -2.27 -15.86
N LEU A 390 -10.61 -2.25 -14.70
CA LEU A 390 -10.97 -0.99 -14.03
C LEU A 390 -9.73 -0.24 -13.53
N VAL A 391 -8.74 -0.95 -13.00
CA VAL A 391 -7.43 -0.38 -12.61
C VAL A 391 -6.76 0.26 -13.83
N GLU A 392 -6.73 -0.42 -14.97
CA GLU A 392 -6.14 0.10 -16.22
C GLU A 392 -6.85 1.37 -16.69
N ALA A 393 -8.17 1.40 -16.60
CA ALA A 393 -8.95 2.57 -17.01
C ALA A 393 -8.73 3.79 -16.11
N LEU A 394 -8.58 3.58 -14.79
CA LEU A 394 -8.44 4.67 -13.82
C LEU A 394 -6.98 5.15 -13.66
N HIS A 395 -5.98 4.30 -13.90
CA HIS A 395 -4.59 4.63 -13.62
C HIS A 395 -3.85 5.25 -14.82
N PRO A 396 -3.07 6.33 -14.60
CA PRO A 396 -2.92 7.07 -13.35
C PRO A 396 -4.05 8.10 -13.16
N THR A 397 -4.50 8.28 -11.90
CA THR A 397 -5.51 9.29 -11.58
C THR A 397 -4.95 10.70 -11.58
N ALA A 398 -5.82 11.69 -11.73
CA ALA A 398 -5.45 13.11 -11.62
C ALA A 398 -4.89 13.47 -10.21
N ALA A 399 -5.23 12.68 -9.19
CA ALA A 399 -4.77 12.89 -7.81
C ALA A 399 -3.27 12.59 -7.63
N VAL A 400 -2.68 11.74 -8.48
CA VAL A 400 -1.26 11.36 -8.38
C VAL A 400 -0.42 11.67 -9.63
N CYS A 401 -1.06 12.06 -10.72
CA CYS A 401 -0.39 12.47 -11.96
C CYS A 401 -0.61 13.96 -12.23
N GLY A 402 -1.84 14.37 -12.43
CA GLY A 402 -2.23 15.74 -12.77
C GLY A 402 -3.27 15.80 -13.89
N THR A 403 -3.53 17.00 -14.38
CA THR A 403 -4.57 17.26 -15.38
C THR A 403 -4.10 18.26 -16.42
N PRO A 404 -4.25 18.00 -17.75
CA PRO A 404 -4.56 16.69 -18.35
C PRO A 404 -3.46 15.65 -18.09
N THR A 405 -3.82 14.39 -17.94
CA THR A 405 -2.90 13.31 -17.51
C THR A 405 -1.66 13.20 -18.40
N ALA A 406 -1.81 13.25 -19.73
CA ALA A 406 -0.68 13.14 -20.66
C ALA A 406 0.32 14.29 -20.51
N ALA A 407 -0.15 15.53 -20.41
CA ALA A 407 0.70 16.71 -20.24
C ALA A 407 1.39 16.71 -18.87
N ALA A 408 0.66 16.29 -17.82
CA ALA A 408 1.23 16.17 -16.48
C ALA A 408 2.29 15.06 -16.42
N ALA A 409 2.07 13.91 -17.05
CA ALA A 409 3.05 12.82 -17.12
C ALA A 409 4.34 13.25 -17.83
N GLN A 410 4.25 14.08 -18.87
CA GLN A 410 5.42 14.66 -19.53
C GLN A 410 6.22 15.55 -18.56
N LEU A 411 5.54 16.47 -17.85
CA LEU A 411 6.19 17.34 -16.86
C LEU A 411 6.83 16.54 -15.72
N ILE A 412 6.20 15.48 -15.26
CA ILE A 412 6.77 14.55 -14.26
C ILE A 412 8.09 13.97 -14.77
N GLY A 413 8.11 13.47 -16.01
CA GLY A 413 9.33 12.92 -16.62
C GLY A 413 10.45 13.96 -16.81
N GLU A 414 10.11 15.23 -17.04
CA GLU A 414 11.07 16.32 -17.19
C GLU A 414 11.67 16.78 -15.84
N LEU A 415 10.89 16.73 -14.73
CA LEU A 415 11.21 17.45 -13.50
C LEU A 415 11.62 16.58 -12.31
N GLU A 416 11.16 15.33 -12.24
CA GLU A 416 11.44 14.48 -11.06
C GLU A 416 12.84 13.84 -11.06
N GLY A 417 13.42 13.60 -12.22
CA GLY A 417 14.73 12.97 -12.36
C GLY A 417 14.80 11.54 -11.80
N MET A 418 13.67 10.91 -11.52
CA MET A 418 13.57 9.57 -10.94
C MET A 418 12.49 8.72 -11.59
N ASP A 419 12.65 7.40 -11.52
CA ASP A 419 11.56 6.46 -11.72
C ASP A 419 10.80 6.27 -10.40
N ARG A 420 9.50 6.50 -10.42
CA ARG A 420 8.62 6.26 -9.26
C ARG A 420 8.46 4.77 -8.95
N GLU A 421 8.84 3.92 -9.88
CA GLU A 421 8.61 2.49 -9.80
C GLU A 421 7.12 2.18 -9.51
N ARG A 422 6.80 1.59 -8.36
CA ARG A 422 5.43 1.28 -7.94
C ARG A 422 4.80 2.35 -7.03
N TYR A 423 5.56 3.36 -6.62
CA TYR A 423 5.00 4.49 -5.86
C TYR A 423 3.96 5.24 -6.69
N ALA A 424 2.82 5.56 -6.05
CA ALA A 424 1.63 6.14 -6.68
C ALA A 424 1.00 5.25 -7.78
N GLY A 425 1.48 4.01 -7.94
CA GLY A 425 0.86 2.97 -8.74
C GLY A 425 -0.23 2.22 -7.98
N PRO A 426 -1.06 1.42 -8.67
CA PRO A 426 -2.06 0.58 -8.03
C PRO A 426 -1.43 -0.57 -7.23
N VAL A 427 -1.93 -0.80 -6.01
CA VAL A 427 -1.61 -1.96 -5.17
C VAL A 427 -2.89 -2.56 -4.61
N GLY A 428 -2.99 -3.89 -4.57
CA GLY A 428 -4.21 -4.54 -4.12
C GLY A 428 -4.22 -6.04 -4.35
N TRP A 429 -5.39 -6.59 -4.59
CA TRP A 429 -5.55 -8.02 -4.88
C TRP A 429 -6.66 -8.25 -5.91
N VAL A 430 -6.57 -9.41 -6.58
CA VAL A 430 -7.57 -9.91 -7.53
C VAL A 430 -7.82 -11.39 -7.27
N ASP A 431 -9.09 -11.81 -7.27
CA ASP A 431 -9.48 -13.22 -7.14
C ASP A 431 -9.80 -13.86 -8.49
N TRP A 432 -10.21 -15.12 -8.44
CA TRP A 432 -10.58 -15.93 -9.61
C TRP A 432 -11.82 -15.43 -10.36
N ARG A 433 -12.69 -14.64 -9.71
CA ARG A 433 -13.85 -13.98 -10.35
C ARG A 433 -13.45 -12.73 -11.11
N GLY A 434 -12.20 -12.30 -10.97
CA GLY A 434 -11.73 -11.00 -11.41
C GLY A 434 -12.16 -9.86 -10.48
N GLU A 435 -12.70 -10.18 -9.30
CA GLU A 435 -13.05 -9.21 -8.25
C GLU A 435 -11.82 -8.82 -7.45
N GLY A 436 -11.90 -7.72 -6.69
CA GLY A 436 -10.78 -7.29 -5.87
C GLY A 436 -10.90 -5.90 -5.31
N GLN A 437 -9.87 -5.52 -4.54
CA GLN A 437 -9.72 -4.18 -3.97
C GLN A 437 -8.34 -3.64 -4.32
N TRP A 438 -8.29 -2.39 -4.73
CA TRP A 438 -7.07 -1.71 -5.14
C TRP A 438 -7.03 -0.31 -4.56
N CYS A 439 -5.89 0.08 -4.01
CA CYS A 439 -5.61 1.46 -3.62
C CYS A 439 -4.44 2.01 -4.43
N ILE A 440 -4.19 3.31 -4.29
CA ILE A 440 -3.00 3.95 -4.83
C ILE A 440 -1.89 3.81 -3.79
N ALA A 441 -0.70 3.34 -4.17
CA ALA A 441 0.43 3.11 -3.26
C ALA A 441 1.02 4.43 -2.75
N LEU A 442 0.34 5.03 -1.78
CA LEU A 442 0.73 6.25 -1.08
C LEU A 442 1.19 5.93 0.35
N ARG A 443 1.90 6.88 1.00
CA ARG A 443 2.48 6.66 2.32
C ARG A 443 3.25 5.34 2.35
N SER A 444 4.17 5.18 1.41
CA SER A 444 4.76 3.89 1.07
C SER A 444 6.25 4.01 0.77
N GLY A 445 6.90 2.85 0.72
CA GLY A 445 8.28 2.71 0.31
C GLY A 445 8.52 1.36 -0.35
N GLN A 446 9.56 1.31 -1.18
CA GLN A 446 10.08 0.09 -1.77
C GLN A 446 11.26 -0.39 -0.94
N VAL A 447 11.13 -1.54 -0.31
CA VAL A 447 12.25 -2.24 0.32
C VAL A 447 13.22 -2.66 -0.78
N LEU A 448 14.49 -2.39 -0.59
CA LEU A 448 15.51 -2.73 -1.58
C LEU A 448 16.00 -4.16 -1.32
N ALA A 449 16.00 -4.98 -2.36
CA ALA A 449 16.51 -6.35 -2.26
C ALA A 449 17.98 -6.35 -1.82
N SER A 450 18.33 -7.24 -0.92
CA SER A 450 19.72 -7.41 -0.49
C SER A 450 20.55 -7.94 -1.64
N THR A 451 21.64 -7.25 -2.00
CA THR A 451 22.63 -7.82 -2.93
C THR A 451 23.38 -8.96 -2.24
N PRO A 452 23.73 -10.05 -2.94
CA PRO A 452 24.42 -11.22 -2.35
C PRO A 452 25.74 -10.92 -1.62
N GLN A 453 26.34 -9.76 -1.85
CA GLN A 453 27.65 -9.37 -1.32
C GLN A 453 27.65 -8.85 0.14
N LEU A 454 26.50 -8.62 0.75
CA LEU A 454 26.40 -8.17 2.15
C LEU A 454 25.97 -9.28 3.13
N ALA A 455 25.74 -10.49 2.64
CA ALA A 455 25.30 -11.62 3.44
C ALA A 455 26.50 -12.46 3.94
N GLY A 456 27.25 -11.94 4.91
CA GLY A 456 28.18 -12.73 5.73
C GLY A 456 27.51 -13.65 6.75
N THR A 457 26.19 -13.77 6.73
CA THR A 457 25.38 -14.70 7.53
C THR A 457 24.43 -15.40 6.57
N GLN A 458 24.31 -16.71 6.66
CA GLN A 458 23.50 -17.62 5.81
C GLN A 458 22.23 -16.96 5.27
N GLY A 459 22.40 -16.19 4.18
CA GLY A 459 21.34 -15.45 3.52
C GLY A 459 20.69 -16.34 2.48
N GLY A 460 19.38 -16.32 2.45
CA GLY A 460 18.61 -16.78 1.32
C GLY A 460 18.99 -16.04 0.03
N PRO A 461 18.51 -16.46 -1.14
CA PRO A 461 18.76 -15.82 -2.43
C PRO A 461 18.36 -14.33 -2.36
N ALA A 462 18.97 -13.51 -3.23
CA ALA A 462 18.71 -12.08 -3.31
C ALA A 462 17.19 -11.80 -3.41
N GLY A 463 16.58 -11.43 -2.29
CA GLY A 463 15.14 -11.29 -2.14
C GLY A 463 14.77 -10.21 -1.12
N TYR A 464 13.49 -10.01 -0.95
CA TYR A 464 12.96 -9.10 0.08
C TYR A 464 12.99 -9.78 1.46
N PRO A 465 13.08 -9.00 2.57
CA PRO A 465 13.13 -9.57 3.91
C PRO A 465 11.87 -10.38 4.24
N MET A 466 12.05 -11.44 5.03
CA MET A 466 10.95 -12.19 5.63
C MET A 466 10.28 -11.35 6.73
N GLY A 467 9.09 -11.75 7.19
CA GLY A 467 8.34 -11.02 8.22
C GLY A 467 9.13 -10.80 9.51
N ASN A 468 9.93 -11.78 9.91
CA ASN A 468 10.79 -11.73 11.10
C ASN A 468 12.20 -11.15 10.86
N GLN A 469 12.52 -10.71 9.65
CA GLN A 469 13.83 -10.16 9.29
C GLN A 469 13.82 -8.63 9.26
N PRO A 470 14.97 -7.96 9.50
CA PRO A 470 15.09 -6.52 9.37
C PRO A 470 14.72 -6.01 7.98
N VAL A 471 14.02 -4.89 7.90
CA VAL A 471 13.68 -4.23 6.63
C VAL A 471 14.93 -3.89 5.82
N GLY A 472 16.01 -3.48 6.51
CA GLY A 472 17.25 -3.08 5.85
C GLY A 472 17.10 -1.74 5.11
N ALA A 473 17.57 -1.68 3.86
CA ALA A 473 17.47 -0.49 3.03
C ALA A 473 16.06 -0.34 2.42
N VAL A 474 15.52 0.85 2.47
CA VAL A 474 14.20 1.18 1.94
C VAL A 474 14.20 2.55 1.29
N ARG A 475 13.56 2.69 0.15
CA ARG A 475 13.31 3.93 -0.55
C ARG A 475 11.87 4.36 -0.31
N ILE A 476 11.66 5.42 0.46
CA ILE A 476 10.33 5.97 0.74
C ILE A 476 10.04 7.15 -0.17
N PHE A 477 8.76 7.43 -0.39
CA PHE A 477 8.31 8.43 -1.34
C PHE A 477 7.22 9.34 -0.76
N ALA A 478 7.17 10.57 -1.28
CA ALA A 478 6.03 11.46 -1.11
C ALA A 478 5.88 12.37 -2.32
N GLY A 479 4.66 12.84 -2.57
CA GLY A 479 4.36 13.79 -3.64
C GLY A 479 3.43 14.90 -3.18
N ALA A 480 3.46 16.01 -3.89
CA ALA A 480 2.62 17.19 -3.69
C ALA A 480 1.96 17.62 -5.00
N GLY A 481 0.73 18.11 -4.92
CA GLY A 481 -0.03 18.61 -6.05
C GLY A 481 0.33 20.07 -6.35
N ILE A 482 1.08 20.30 -7.39
CA ILE A 482 1.55 21.64 -7.79
C ILE A 482 0.49 22.34 -8.64
N MET A 483 0.18 23.56 -8.23
CA MET A 483 -0.73 24.49 -8.89
C MET A 483 0.05 25.75 -9.32
N PRO A 484 -0.50 26.63 -10.19
CA PRO A 484 0.19 27.84 -10.61
C PRO A 484 0.58 28.82 -9.48
N ASP A 485 -0.08 28.71 -8.33
CA ASP A 485 0.12 29.51 -7.13
C ASP A 485 0.82 28.76 -5.98
N SER A 486 1.33 27.54 -6.23
CA SER A 486 2.08 26.75 -5.23
C SER A 486 3.36 27.45 -4.80
N VAL A 487 3.68 27.36 -3.51
CA VAL A 487 4.90 27.86 -2.89
C VAL A 487 5.84 26.69 -2.62
N ALA A 488 7.03 26.71 -3.19
CA ALA A 488 7.95 25.58 -3.16
C ALA A 488 8.33 25.11 -1.74
N ALA A 489 8.49 26.05 -0.81
CA ALA A 489 8.79 25.72 0.59
C ALA A 489 7.62 25.01 1.29
N ASP A 490 6.37 25.38 1.00
CA ASP A 490 5.18 24.74 1.56
C ASP A 490 5.02 23.31 1.02
N GLU A 491 5.27 23.12 -0.29
CA GLU A 491 5.21 21.81 -0.92
C GLU A 491 6.32 20.86 -0.41
N LEU A 492 7.52 21.41 -0.13
CA LEU A 492 8.60 20.65 0.53
C LEU A 492 8.19 20.21 1.94
N ALA A 493 7.61 21.12 2.72
CA ALA A 493 7.12 20.80 4.05
C ALA A 493 5.99 19.75 4.02
N GLU A 494 5.11 19.82 3.00
CA GLU A 494 4.05 18.84 2.79
C GLU A 494 4.61 17.45 2.48
N THR A 495 5.59 17.34 1.59
CA THR A 495 6.21 16.04 1.28
C THR A 495 6.93 15.43 2.49
N ASN A 496 7.61 16.24 3.30
CA ASN A 496 8.22 15.80 4.55
C ASN A 496 7.18 15.25 5.54
N ALA A 497 6.06 15.94 5.70
CA ALA A 497 4.94 15.48 6.53
C ALA A 497 4.31 14.17 6.02
N LYS A 498 4.24 13.99 4.69
CA LYS A 498 3.74 12.77 4.05
C LYS A 498 4.70 11.57 4.17
N MET A 499 6.00 11.79 4.36
CA MET A 499 6.98 10.74 4.66
C MET A 499 6.97 10.30 6.12
N ALA A 500 6.50 11.14 7.05
CA ALA A 500 6.56 10.88 8.48
C ALA A 500 5.92 9.54 8.92
N PRO A 501 4.77 9.08 8.39
CA PRO A 501 4.20 7.78 8.74
C PRO A 501 5.15 6.61 8.43
N MET A 502 5.83 6.65 7.28
CA MET A 502 6.79 5.61 6.91
C MET A 502 8.05 5.67 7.77
N ARG A 503 8.55 6.87 8.08
CA ARG A 503 9.69 7.04 9.01
C ARG A 503 9.36 6.44 10.37
N ALA A 504 8.20 6.78 10.95
CA ALA A 504 7.75 6.25 12.23
C ALA A 504 7.62 4.70 12.21
N ALA A 505 7.07 4.14 11.15
CA ALA A 505 6.96 2.68 10.99
C ALA A 505 8.32 1.98 10.88
N LEU A 506 9.33 2.69 10.41
CA LEU A 506 10.72 2.21 10.29
C LEU A 506 11.57 2.51 11.53
N GLY A 507 10.99 3.12 12.57
CA GLY A 507 11.68 3.48 13.81
C GLY A 507 12.62 4.70 13.69
N LEU A 508 12.31 5.64 12.77
CA LEU A 508 13.15 6.78 12.40
C LEU A 508 12.43 8.11 12.64
#